data_282b868ab0e48864259fada2ee10699a
#
_entry.id   282b868ab0e48864259fada2ee10699a
#
_cell.length_a   1.000
_cell.length_b   1.000
_cell.length_c   1.000
_cell.angle_alpha   90.00
_cell.angle_beta   90.00
_cell.angle_gamma   90.00
#
_symmetry.space_group_name_H-M   'P 1'
#
loop_
_entity.id
_entity.type
_entity.pdbx_description
1 polymer ?
#
loop_
_entity_poly.entity_id
_entity_poly.type
_entity_poly.pdbx_seq_one_letter_code
_entity_poly.pdbx_strand_id
1 'polypeptide(L)'
;LSGIFTAAAISAVVALGPVFAVPAAAEPAPVPVDTLTFALPAVGGLEAGPAGVPGGSFRPVLVTASPESAGSVRFSVPDPAPYYYQYHYRHLAVDWRNLQTGATGRVALRHWQTMNPVEDRYAENLPTSATADTGSGPVVATVTVLRDQWEAPPTVISVIPGVSAILVP
;
A
#
# COMPACT_ATOMS: atom_id res chain seq x y z
N LEU A 1 -70.31 -25.73 -51.09
CA LEU A 1 -69.59 -26.94 -50.70
C LEU A 1 -68.73 -26.58 -49.50
N SER A 2 -69.29 -26.91 -48.29
CA SER A 2 -68.67 -26.64 -46.99
C SER A 2 -67.81 -27.84 -46.60
N GLY A 3 -66.55 -27.57 -46.25
CA GLY A 3 -65.66 -28.55 -45.61
C GLY A 3 -65.37 -28.14 -44.19
N ILE A 4 -65.83 -28.93 -43.21
CA ILE A 4 -65.60 -28.77 -41.81
C ILE A 4 -64.32 -29.55 -41.47
N PHE A 5 -63.27 -28.89 -41.00
CA PHE A 5 -62.10 -29.55 -40.44
C PHE A 5 -62.22 -29.53 -38.90
N THR A 6 -62.36 -30.73 -38.31
CA THR A 6 -62.34 -30.96 -36.89
C THR A 6 -60.89 -31.05 -36.40
N ALA A 7 -60.42 -30.10 -35.57
CA ALA A 7 -59.12 -30.15 -34.97
C ALA A 7 -59.19 -30.92 -33.66
N ALA A 8 -58.47 -32.03 -33.54
CA ALA A 8 -58.29 -32.78 -32.30
C ALA A 8 -57.20 -32.14 -31.45
N ALA A 9 -57.57 -31.70 -30.27
CA ALA A 9 -56.63 -31.19 -29.26
C ALA A 9 -55.97 -32.36 -28.52
N ILE A 10 -54.68 -32.53 -28.64
CA ILE A 10 -53.88 -33.48 -27.86
C ILE A 10 -53.39 -32.73 -26.61
N SER A 11 -53.96 -33.08 -25.43
CA SER A 11 -53.48 -32.56 -24.15
C SER A 11 -52.25 -33.36 -23.70
N ALA A 12 -51.09 -32.79 -23.74
CA ALA A 12 -49.87 -33.34 -23.15
C ALA A 12 -49.84 -33.00 -21.65
N VAL A 13 -49.96 -34.01 -20.81
CA VAL A 13 -49.75 -33.91 -19.37
C VAL A 13 -48.23 -33.93 -19.10
N VAL A 14 -47.67 -32.78 -18.77
CA VAL A 14 -46.27 -32.66 -18.32
C VAL A 14 -46.26 -33.03 -16.84
N ALA A 15 -45.70 -34.17 -16.51
CA ALA A 15 -45.43 -34.56 -15.12
C ALA A 15 -44.24 -33.74 -14.59
N LEU A 16 -44.51 -32.78 -13.73
CA LEU A 16 -43.48 -32.07 -12.96
C LEU A 16 -42.92 -33.03 -11.89
N GLY A 17 -41.74 -33.59 -12.15
CA GLY A 17 -40.95 -34.32 -11.16
C GLY A 17 -40.45 -33.36 -10.04
N PRO A 18 -40.25 -33.89 -8.80
CA PRO A 18 -39.72 -33.03 -7.72
C PRO A 18 -38.34 -32.53 -8.05
N VAL A 19 -38.20 -31.21 -8.19
CA VAL A 19 -36.90 -30.53 -8.30
C VAL A 19 -36.31 -30.55 -6.89
N PHE A 20 -35.33 -31.41 -6.67
CA PHE A 20 -34.50 -31.34 -5.47
C PHE A 20 -33.65 -30.08 -5.59
N ALA A 21 -33.99 -29.06 -4.78
CA ALA A 21 -33.11 -27.90 -4.64
C ALA A 21 -31.81 -28.37 -3.99
N VAL A 22 -30.74 -28.37 -4.77
CA VAL A 22 -29.39 -28.53 -4.23
C VAL A 22 -29.14 -27.32 -3.33
N PRO A 23 -28.83 -27.51 -2.02
CA PRO A 23 -28.50 -26.38 -1.17
C PRO A 23 -27.26 -25.68 -1.79
N ALA A 24 -27.41 -24.38 -2.10
CA ALA A 24 -26.29 -23.56 -2.50
C ALA A 24 -25.24 -23.66 -1.38
N ALA A 25 -24.06 -24.18 -1.72
CA ALA A 25 -22.94 -24.18 -0.79
C ALA A 25 -22.74 -22.73 -0.34
N ALA A 26 -22.87 -22.47 0.96
CA ALA A 26 -22.60 -21.16 1.52
C ALA A 26 -21.16 -20.79 1.13
N GLU A 27 -21.01 -19.66 0.46
CA GLU A 27 -19.71 -19.09 0.16
C GLU A 27 -18.95 -18.97 1.50
N PRO A 28 -17.71 -19.51 1.59
CA PRO A 28 -16.96 -19.44 2.84
C PRO A 28 -16.85 -17.96 3.24
N ALA A 29 -17.24 -17.65 4.48
CA ALA A 29 -17.12 -16.29 5.01
C ALA A 29 -15.68 -15.82 4.80
N PRO A 30 -15.48 -14.56 4.37
CA PRO A 30 -14.12 -14.02 4.20
C PRO A 30 -13.38 -14.18 5.53
N VAL A 31 -12.30 -14.94 5.51
CA VAL A 31 -11.40 -15.10 6.66
C VAL A 31 -10.95 -13.70 7.04
N PRO A 32 -11.11 -13.25 8.30
CA PRO A 32 -10.55 -11.98 8.73
C PRO A 32 -9.07 -12.00 8.37
N VAL A 33 -8.65 -11.08 7.51
CA VAL A 33 -7.24 -10.88 7.24
C VAL A 33 -6.70 -10.29 8.52
N ASP A 34 -6.05 -11.11 9.35
CA ASP A 34 -5.26 -10.63 10.45
C ASP A 34 -4.31 -9.60 9.84
N THR A 35 -4.47 -8.34 10.22
CA THR A 35 -3.68 -7.23 9.69
C THR A 35 -2.27 -7.37 10.24
N LEU A 36 -1.50 -8.26 9.62
CA LEU A 36 -0.08 -8.40 9.93
C LEU A 36 0.62 -7.09 9.59
N THR A 37 1.18 -6.47 10.59
CA THR A 37 1.97 -5.24 10.41
C THR A 37 3.43 -5.62 10.32
N PHE A 38 4.06 -5.23 9.22
CA PHE A 38 5.47 -5.48 8.94
C PHE A 38 6.28 -4.23 9.24
N ALA A 39 7.39 -4.40 9.98
CA ALA A 39 8.31 -3.32 10.29
C ALA A 39 9.40 -3.19 9.23
N LEU A 40 9.66 -1.96 8.77
CA LEU A 40 10.73 -1.61 7.84
C LEU A 40 11.60 -0.52 8.48
N PRO A 41 12.51 -0.87 9.39
CA PRO A 41 13.39 0.10 10.01
C PRO A 41 14.44 0.58 9.01
N ALA A 42 14.61 1.90 8.88
CA ALA A 42 15.68 2.52 8.13
C ALA A 42 16.52 3.42 9.03
N VAL A 43 17.81 3.50 8.78
CA VAL A 43 18.72 4.38 9.55
C VAL A 43 19.27 5.45 8.64
N GLY A 44 18.99 6.71 8.96
CA GLY A 44 19.59 7.87 8.28
C GLY A 44 21.09 7.95 8.52
N GLY A 45 21.80 8.59 7.61
CA GLY A 45 23.25 8.70 7.62
C GLY A 45 23.78 10.05 8.03
N LEU A 46 25.11 10.14 8.03
CA LEU A 46 25.82 11.39 8.21
C LEU A 46 25.58 12.33 7.03
N GLU A 47 25.23 13.55 7.33
CA GLU A 47 25.19 14.64 6.37
C GLU A 47 26.23 15.69 6.69
N ALA A 48 26.85 16.26 5.66
CA ALA A 48 27.59 17.50 5.83
C ALA A 48 26.58 18.65 5.95
N GLY A 49 26.58 19.33 7.07
CA GLY A 49 25.80 20.56 7.27
C GLY A 49 26.38 21.74 6.48
N PRO A 50 25.71 22.92 6.51
CA PRO A 50 26.27 24.16 6.02
C PRO A 50 27.65 24.41 6.66
N ALA A 51 28.61 24.91 5.87
CA ALA A 51 29.99 25.14 6.28
C ALA A 51 30.81 23.88 6.61
N GLY A 52 30.43 22.71 6.08
CA GLY A 52 31.24 21.48 6.24
C GLY A 52 31.18 20.87 7.63
N VAL A 53 30.32 21.36 8.52
CA VAL A 53 30.12 20.75 9.82
C VAL A 53 29.37 19.43 9.63
N PRO A 54 29.92 18.29 10.08
CA PRO A 54 29.19 17.03 10.05
C PRO A 54 27.92 17.17 10.86
N GLY A 55 26.78 17.10 10.19
CA GLY A 55 25.46 17.15 10.81
C GLY A 55 24.68 15.93 10.34
N GLY A 56 24.71 14.87 11.09
CA GLY A 56 23.91 13.71 10.80
C GLY A 56 23.28 13.16 12.06
N SER A 57 22.10 12.65 11.96
CA SER A 57 21.50 11.87 13.03
C SER A 57 21.43 10.42 12.57
N PHE A 58 22.08 9.53 13.31
CA PHE A 58 21.84 8.10 13.21
C PHE A 58 20.49 7.74 13.85
N ARG A 59 19.43 8.43 13.46
CA ARG A 59 18.12 8.17 14.02
C ARG A 59 17.44 7.08 13.21
N PRO A 60 17.07 5.95 13.82
CA PRO A 60 16.26 4.96 13.14
C PRO A 60 14.86 5.55 12.89
N VAL A 61 14.35 5.32 11.70
CA VAL A 61 12.97 5.64 11.32
C VAL A 61 12.26 4.33 11.08
N LEU A 62 11.12 4.16 11.71
CA LEU A 62 10.27 2.99 11.50
C LEU A 62 9.17 3.32 10.50
N VAL A 63 9.06 2.51 9.46
CA VAL A 63 7.88 2.45 8.60
C VAL A 63 7.19 1.12 8.86
N THR A 64 5.89 1.15 8.94
CA THR A 64 5.06 -0.06 9.01
C THR A 64 4.34 -0.23 7.69
N ALA A 65 4.16 -1.48 7.28
CA ALA A 65 3.38 -1.86 6.12
C ALA A 65 2.27 -2.79 6.55
N SER A 66 1.04 -2.49 6.18
CA SER A 66 -0.14 -3.28 6.50
C SER A 66 -0.97 -3.48 5.24
N PRO A 67 -1.41 -4.70 4.90
CA PRO A 67 -2.45 -4.88 3.91
C PRO A 67 -3.69 -4.08 4.30
N GLU A 68 -4.23 -3.27 3.39
CA GLU A 68 -5.41 -2.44 3.67
C GLU A 68 -6.66 -3.01 3.03
N SER A 69 -6.51 -3.53 1.82
CA SER A 69 -7.54 -4.25 1.07
C SER A 69 -6.88 -5.26 0.14
N ALA A 70 -7.68 -6.06 -0.56
CA ALA A 70 -7.15 -6.96 -1.58
C ALA A 70 -6.31 -6.17 -2.60
N GLY A 71 -5.05 -6.56 -2.73
CA GLY A 71 -4.12 -5.93 -3.67
C GLY A 71 -3.56 -4.56 -3.25
N SER A 72 -3.80 -4.08 -2.03
CA SER A 72 -3.26 -2.80 -1.57
C SER A 72 -2.53 -2.88 -0.24
N VAL A 73 -1.49 -2.04 -0.08
CA VAL A 73 -0.68 -1.94 1.14
C VAL A 73 -0.64 -0.49 1.59
N ARG A 74 -0.92 -0.27 2.87
CA ARG A 74 -0.69 1.01 3.53
C ARG A 74 0.69 1.02 4.16
N PHE A 75 1.51 1.98 3.76
CA PHE A 75 2.77 2.31 4.40
C PHE A 75 2.58 3.50 5.34
N SER A 76 3.08 3.41 6.58
CA SER A 76 2.86 4.44 7.59
C SER A 76 4.10 4.65 8.46
N VAL A 77 4.30 5.88 8.92
CA VAL A 77 5.23 6.23 9.99
C VAL A 77 4.43 6.36 11.27
N PRO A 78 4.42 5.34 12.16
CA PRO A 78 3.55 5.32 13.33
C PRO A 78 3.92 6.36 14.39
N ASP A 79 5.18 6.73 14.46
CA ASP A 79 5.71 7.69 15.43
C ASP A 79 6.60 8.74 14.73
N PRO A 80 6.00 9.76 14.11
CA PRO A 80 6.75 10.84 13.48
C PRO A 80 7.56 11.61 14.50
N ALA A 81 8.85 11.80 14.24
CA ALA A 81 9.75 12.52 15.13
C ALA A 81 9.26 13.97 15.37
N PRO A 82 9.52 14.57 16.54
CA PRO A 82 9.32 15.99 16.72
C PRO A 82 10.04 16.78 15.64
N TYR A 83 9.44 17.89 15.22
CA TYR A 83 10.03 18.73 14.19
C TYR A 83 11.44 19.18 14.55
N TYR A 84 12.32 19.14 13.55
CA TYR A 84 13.65 19.72 13.63
C TYR A 84 13.97 20.41 12.30
N TYR A 85 14.56 21.61 12.32
CA TYR A 85 14.70 22.47 11.14
C TYR A 85 15.40 21.83 9.94
N GLN A 86 16.20 20.79 10.11
CA GLN A 86 16.83 20.05 9.02
C GLN A 86 15.92 18.96 8.43
N TYR A 87 14.80 18.62 9.08
CA TYR A 87 13.95 17.52 8.65
C TYR A 87 13.11 17.87 7.43
N HIS A 88 12.75 19.14 7.21
CA HIS A 88 11.97 19.52 6.04
C HIS A 88 12.68 19.26 4.70
N TYR A 89 14.00 19.08 4.71
CA TYR A 89 14.75 18.62 3.53
C TYR A 89 14.84 17.10 3.43
N ARG A 90 14.20 16.33 4.32
CA ARG A 90 14.33 14.88 4.36
C ARG A 90 12.96 14.23 4.26
N HIS A 91 12.91 13.18 3.47
CA HIS A 91 11.71 12.33 3.38
C HIS A 91 12.11 10.87 3.23
N LEU A 92 11.12 9.98 3.37
CA LEU A 92 11.29 8.56 3.12
C LEU A 92 10.78 8.23 1.73
N ALA A 93 11.52 7.43 1.00
CA ALA A 93 11.04 6.74 -0.18
C ALA A 93 10.83 5.27 0.17
N VAL A 94 9.61 4.78 -0.06
CA VAL A 94 9.27 3.36 0.02
C VAL A 94 9.14 2.84 -1.39
N ASP A 95 10.17 2.12 -1.86
CA ASP A 95 10.15 1.41 -3.13
C ASP A 95 9.59 0.01 -2.91
N TRP A 96 8.62 -0.39 -3.71
CA TRP A 96 8.02 -1.71 -3.61
C TRP A 96 8.01 -2.45 -4.95
N ARG A 97 8.01 -3.78 -4.86
CA ARG A 97 7.90 -4.68 -6.00
C ARG A 97 7.04 -5.89 -5.64
N ASN A 98 6.03 -6.14 -6.42
CA ASN A 98 5.27 -7.38 -6.36
C ASN A 98 6.05 -8.48 -7.11
N LEU A 99 6.41 -9.55 -6.42
CA LEU A 99 7.23 -10.61 -6.98
C LEU A 99 6.45 -11.55 -7.91
N GLN A 100 5.13 -11.58 -7.79
CA GLN A 100 4.28 -12.41 -8.64
C GLN A 100 3.98 -11.73 -9.98
N THR A 101 3.66 -10.44 -9.96
CA THR A 101 3.25 -9.69 -11.15
C THR A 101 4.41 -8.92 -11.79
N GLY A 102 5.48 -8.66 -11.04
CA GLY A 102 6.59 -7.80 -11.43
C GLY A 102 6.27 -6.30 -11.32
N ALA A 103 5.06 -5.92 -10.91
CA ALA A 103 4.69 -4.52 -10.71
C ALA A 103 5.59 -3.85 -9.67
N THR A 104 5.92 -2.59 -9.92
CA THR A 104 6.76 -1.77 -9.03
C THR A 104 6.15 -0.40 -8.84
N GLY A 105 6.49 0.24 -7.72
CA GLY A 105 6.12 1.62 -7.48
C GLY A 105 6.88 2.23 -6.32
N ARG A 106 6.57 3.49 -6.05
CA ARG A 106 7.17 4.26 -4.97
C ARG A 106 6.11 5.11 -4.30
N VAL A 107 6.19 5.20 -2.97
CA VAL A 107 5.49 6.21 -2.18
C VAL A 107 6.50 7.02 -1.37
N ALA A 108 6.20 8.31 -1.20
CA ALA A 108 7.02 9.21 -0.39
C ALA A 108 6.28 9.54 0.91
N LEU A 109 6.99 9.49 2.04
CA LEU A 109 6.42 9.73 3.36
C LEU A 109 7.26 10.74 4.13
N ARG A 110 6.59 11.56 4.92
CA ARG A 110 7.22 12.41 5.93
C ARG A 110 7.40 11.63 7.23
N HIS A 111 8.56 11.78 7.87
CA HIS A 111 8.88 11.06 9.12
C HIS A 111 8.95 11.96 10.35
N TRP A 112 8.42 13.18 10.26
CA TRP A 112 8.42 14.18 11.34
C TRP A 112 7.06 14.88 11.43
N GLN A 113 6.80 15.49 12.58
CA GLN A 113 5.56 16.23 12.85
C GLN A 113 5.62 17.59 12.15
N THR A 114 4.52 18.00 11.50
CA THR A 114 4.45 19.33 10.89
C THR A 114 4.50 20.43 11.96
N MET A 115 5.13 21.55 11.59
CA MET A 115 4.93 22.79 12.31
C MET A 115 3.63 23.47 11.87
N ASN A 116 3.11 24.33 12.71
CA ASN A 116 1.97 25.17 12.37
C ASN A 116 2.41 26.65 12.42
N PRO A 117 2.29 27.45 11.34
CA PRO A 117 1.71 27.10 10.05
C PRO A 117 2.62 26.18 9.21
N VAL A 118 1.98 25.31 8.39
CA VAL A 118 2.69 24.47 7.43
C VAL A 118 3.26 25.39 6.33
N GLU A 119 4.56 25.34 6.11
CA GLU A 119 5.18 25.98 4.96
C GLU A 119 5.17 25.00 3.78
N ASP A 120 4.79 25.46 2.60
CA ASP A 120 4.79 24.62 1.37
C ASP A 120 6.21 24.50 0.83
N ARG A 121 7.03 23.74 1.53
CA ARG A 121 8.43 23.52 1.17
C ARG A 121 8.83 22.07 1.26
N TYR A 122 9.50 21.57 0.23
CA TYR A 122 10.09 20.23 0.20
C TYR A 122 9.13 19.12 0.65
N ALA A 123 9.50 18.42 1.73
CA ALA A 123 8.75 17.27 2.25
C ALA A 123 7.58 17.64 3.18
N GLU A 124 7.28 18.93 3.42
CA GLU A 124 6.24 19.34 4.37
C GLU A 124 4.85 18.89 3.96
N ASN A 125 4.57 18.84 2.66
CA ASN A 125 3.29 18.39 2.12
C ASN A 125 3.16 16.87 2.02
N LEU A 126 4.23 16.13 2.30
CA LEU A 126 4.17 14.67 2.25
C LEU A 126 3.35 14.14 3.41
N PRO A 127 2.53 13.12 3.17
CA PRO A 127 1.78 12.45 4.23
C PRO A 127 2.70 11.61 5.12
N THR A 128 2.26 11.30 6.33
CA THR A 128 2.91 10.30 7.20
C THR A 128 2.44 8.87 6.91
N SER A 129 1.43 8.71 6.06
CA SER A 129 0.98 7.42 5.55
C SER A 129 0.45 7.53 4.13
N ALA A 130 0.67 6.49 3.33
CA ALA A 130 0.16 6.42 1.97
C ALA A 130 -0.16 4.97 1.61
N THR A 131 -1.18 4.78 0.77
CA THR A 131 -1.58 3.47 0.25
C THR A 131 -1.04 3.30 -1.16
N ALA A 132 -0.54 2.10 -1.46
CA ALA A 132 -0.07 1.69 -2.77
C ALA A 132 -0.88 0.50 -3.28
N ASP A 133 -1.32 0.56 -4.53
CA ASP A 133 -1.96 -0.54 -5.24
C ASP A 133 -0.87 -1.47 -5.77
N THR A 134 -0.52 -2.46 -4.97
CA THR A 134 0.60 -3.37 -5.26
C THR A 134 0.18 -4.62 -6.04
N GLY A 135 -1.11 -4.89 -6.08
CA GLY A 135 -1.65 -6.19 -6.46
C GLY A 135 -1.45 -7.24 -5.35
N SER A 136 -2.25 -8.31 -5.43
CA SER A 136 -2.16 -9.44 -4.49
C SER A 136 -0.86 -10.22 -4.70
N GLY A 137 -0.40 -10.92 -3.67
CA GLY A 137 0.81 -11.74 -3.69
C GLY A 137 1.96 -11.20 -2.84
N PRO A 138 3.15 -11.80 -2.93
CA PRO A 138 4.32 -11.38 -2.17
C PRO A 138 4.88 -10.05 -2.71
N VAL A 139 4.98 -9.07 -1.84
CA VAL A 139 5.53 -7.74 -2.12
C VAL A 139 6.79 -7.52 -1.28
N VAL A 140 7.88 -7.13 -1.91
CA VAL A 140 9.09 -6.67 -1.22
C VAL A 140 9.07 -5.14 -1.22
N ALA A 141 9.31 -4.56 -0.06
CA ALA A 141 9.43 -3.11 0.10
C ALA A 141 10.79 -2.73 0.70
N THR A 142 11.34 -1.64 0.22
CA THR A 142 12.60 -1.05 0.70
C THR A 142 12.35 0.39 1.09
N VAL A 143 12.79 0.77 2.30
CA VAL A 143 12.71 2.16 2.78
C VAL A 143 14.08 2.79 2.74
N THR A 144 14.17 3.96 2.12
CA THR A 144 15.37 4.79 2.09
C THR A 144 15.06 6.18 2.62
N VAL A 145 16.02 6.79 3.29
CA VAL A 145 15.96 8.20 3.70
C VAL A 145 16.61 9.02 2.58
N LEU A 146 15.85 9.97 2.05
CA LEU A 146 16.30 10.90 1.02
C LEU A 146 16.46 12.29 1.60
N ARG A 147 17.37 13.06 1.01
CA ARG A 147 17.52 14.49 1.22
C ARG A 147 17.24 15.24 -0.07
N ASP A 148 16.28 16.15 -0.01
CA ASP A 148 15.99 17.05 -1.12
C ASP A 148 17.10 18.06 -1.32
N GLN A 149 17.33 18.42 -2.58
CA GLN A 149 18.33 19.39 -2.99
C GLN A 149 17.67 20.49 -3.83
N TRP A 150 18.26 21.66 -3.81
CA TRP A 150 17.83 22.75 -4.68
C TRP A 150 18.19 22.41 -6.13
N GLU A 151 17.17 22.43 -6.99
CA GLU A 151 17.29 22.19 -8.45
C GLU A 151 18.06 20.91 -8.84
N ALA A 152 18.10 19.91 -7.94
CA ALA A 152 18.77 18.63 -8.19
C ALA A 152 17.94 17.46 -7.65
N PRO A 153 18.12 16.24 -8.17
CA PRO A 153 17.45 15.06 -7.64
C PRO A 153 17.80 14.82 -6.17
N PRO A 154 16.86 14.29 -5.36
CA PRO A 154 17.13 13.92 -3.98
C PRO A 154 18.28 12.92 -3.87
N THR A 155 19.10 13.07 -2.82
CA THR A 155 20.22 12.17 -2.55
C THR A 155 19.83 11.16 -1.47
N VAL A 156 20.23 9.90 -1.66
CA VAL A 156 20.09 8.86 -0.64
C VAL A 156 21.06 9.12 0.50
N ILE A 157 20.56 9.23 1.70
CA ILE A 157 21.35 9.45 2.92
C ILE A 157 21.19 8.30 3.93
N SER A 158 20.46 7.23 3.57
CA SER A 158 20.36 6.04 4.42
C SER A 158 21.73 5.35 4.52
N VAL A 159 22.19 5.08 5.76
CA VAL A 159 23.30 4.17 6.01
C VAL A 159 22.84 2.72 5.91
N ILE A 160 21.64 2.45 6.45
CA ILE A 160 21.00 1.13 6.40
C ILE A 160 19.59 1.35 5.86
N PRO A 161 19.28 0.87 4.65
CA PRO A 161 17.92 0.86 4.15
C PRO A 161 17.10 -0.20 4.89
N GLY A 162 15.83 0.11 5.16
CA GLY A 162 14.87 -0.87 5.68
C GLY A 162 14.40 -1.79 4.54
N VAL A 163 14.27 -3.08 4.81
CA VAL A 163 13.73 -4.04 3.86
C VAL A 163 12.76 -4.99 4.56
N SER A 164 11.62 -5.27 3.95
CA SER A 164 10.68 -6.28 4.42
C SER A 164 9.92 -6.92 3.26
N ALA A 165 9.41 -8.12 3.49
CA ALA A 165 8.52 -8.82 2.59
C ALA A 165 7.12 -8.91 3.22
N ILE A 166 6.11 -8.64 2.42
CA ILE A 166 4.71 -8.50 2.83
C ILE A 166 3.88 -9.43 1.97
N LEU A 167 3.00 -10.22 2.57
CA LEU A 167 2.03 -10.99 1.81
C LEU A 167 0.72 -10.19 1.73
N VAL A 168 0.35 -9.82 0.51
CA VAL A 168 -0.86 -9.03 0.22
C VAL A 168 -1.96 -9.97 -0.26
N PRO A 169 -3.14 -9.97 0.40
CA PRO A 169 -4.27 -10.81 0.06
C PRO A 169 -4.91 -10.47 -1.30
#